data_17af9e22de62471d0d74e784abb43550
#
_entry.id   17af9e22de62471d0d74e784abb43550
#
_cell.length_a   1.000
_cell.length_b   1.000
_cell.length_c   1.000
_cell.angle_alpha   90.00
_cell.angle_beta   90.00
_cell.angle_gamma   90.00
#
_symmetry.space_group_name_H-M   'P 1'
#
loop_
_entity.id
_entity.type
_entity.pdbx_description
1 polymer ?
#
loop_
_entity_poly.entity_id
_entity_poly.type
_entity_poly.pdbx_seq_one_letter_code
_entity_poly.pdbx_strand_id
1 'polypeptide(L)'
;LERIIFNTKVKTGDIIAKLKNRNIITPFDGIISKRDFSNDIDVSKSSIILNLEDTSILFIDVDIPETFAPYVKKNQNVDIKFSGNNLKKYPGIVESTASRIDTNKRSLPVRIKLDNPNNELLSGSLLEASINYNERNSLSIPDTSLLMEGNKVFVYKVDNENTVKKIEIEIGLRDQGNVESLSGLNLADTIVAEGL
;
A
#
# COMPACT_ATOMS: atom_id res chain seq x y z
N LEU A 1 9.33 3.91 -42.09
CA LEU A 1 9.04 4.04 -40.64
C LEU A 1 10.00 3.14 -39.89
N GLU A 2 10.76 3.71 -38.93
CA GLU A 2 11.46 2.88 -37.95
C GLU A 2 10.48 1.89 -37.30
N ARG A 3 10.93 0.67 -37.13
CA ARG A 3 10.13 -0.41 -36.58
C ARG A 3 9.84 -0.08 -35.13
N ILE A 4 8.66 0.45 -34.82
CA ILE A 4 8.23 0.69 -33.44
C ILE A 4 8.13 -0.66 -32.74
N ILE A 5 9.00 -0.88 -31.76
CA ILE A 5 9.13 -2.11 -30.99
C ILE A 5 8.29 -1.97 -29.73
N PHE A 6 7.83 -3.09 -29.16
CA PHE A 6 7.23 -3.11 -27.83
C PHE A 6 8.12 -2.38 -26.81
N ASN A 7 7.49 -1.75 -25.85
CA ASN A 7 8.15 -1.00 -24.78
C ASN A 7 8.95 0.23 -25.27
N THR A 8 8.59 0.77 -26.45
CA THR A 8 9.19 2.01 -26.95
C THR A 8 8.57 3.20 -26.21
N LYS A 9 9.41 4.00 -25.56
CA LYS A 9 8.99 5.28 -24.96
C LYS A 9 8.79 6.31 -26.06
N VAL A 10 7.68 7.02 -26.01
CA VAL A 10 7.30 8.08 -26.94
C VAL A 10 6.87 9.32 -26.19
N LYS A 11 7.07 10.48 -26.83
CA LYS A 11 6.64 11.78 -26.28
C LYS A 11 5.44 12.31 -27.05
N THR A 12 4.71 13.17 -26.41
CA THR A 12 3.60 13.92 -27.01
C THR A 12 4.06 14.55 -28.35
N GLY A 13 3.31 14.29 -29.42
CA GLY A 13 3.63 14.78 -30.76
C GLY A 13 4.50 13.86 -31.61
N ASP A 14 5.05 12.78 -31.08
CA ASP A 14 5.82 11.82 -31.88
C ASP A 14 4.92 11.10 -32.89
N ILE A 15 5.44 10.89 -34.10
CA ILE A 15 4.73 10.18 -35.15
C ILE A 15 4.82 8.68 -34.93
N ILE A 16 3.70 8.06 -34.60
CA ILE A 16 3.61 6.62 -34.31
C ILE A 16 3.10 5.79 -35.49
N ALA A 17 2.41 6.41 -36.44
CA ALA A 17 2.06 5.77 -37.71
C ALA A 17 1.88 6.79 -38.81
N LYS A 18 2.24 6.40 -40.06
CA LYS A 18 2.00 7.19 -41.26
C LYS A 18 0.93 6.51 -42.08
N LEU A 19 -0.17 7.17 -42.32
CA LEU A 19 -1.22 6.77 -43.24
C LEU A 19 -1.07 7.53 -44.57
N LYS A 20 -1.73 7.07 -45.63
CA LYS A 20 -1.69 7.72 -46.95
C LYS A 20 -2.03 9.23 -46.86
N ASN A 21 -2.98 9.61 -46.02
CA ASN A 21 -3.54 10.97 -45.97
C ASN A 21 -3.21 11.75 -44.70
N ARG A 22 -2.57 11.13 -43.69
CA ARG A 22 -2.26 11.76 -42.40
C ARG A 22 -1.25 10.99 -41.59
N ASN A 23 -0.59 11.69 -40.67
CA ASN A 23 0.19 11.05 -39.62
C ASN A 23 -0.69 10.85 -38.36
N ILE A 24 -0.43 9.78 -37.63
CA ILE A 24 -0.95 9.57 -36.28
C ILE A 24 0.18 9.94 -35.33
N ILE A 25 -0.13 10.86 -34.42
CA ILE A 25 0.80 11.37 -33.43
C ILE A 25 0.34 10.96 -32.03
N THR A 26 1.29 10.87 -31.09
CA THR A 26 0.99 10.56 -29.67
C THR A 26 0.28 11.75 -29.01
N PRO A 27 -0.84 11.52 -28.32
CA PRO A 27 -1.54 12.57 -27.59
C PRO A 27 -0.90 12.90 -26.24
N PHE A 28 -0.08 12.00 -25.68
CA PHE A 28 0.60 12.13 -24.39
C PHE A 28 1.90 11.32 -24.38
N ASP A 29 2.76 11.58 -23.41
CA ASP A 29 3.99 10.81 -23.18
C ASP A 29 3.65 9.43 -22.65
N GLY A 30 4.24 8.37 -23.19
CA GLY A 30 3.90 7.03 -22.75
C GLY A 30 4.78 5.93 -23.34
N ILE A 31 4.31 4.71 -23.19
CA ILE A 31 4.97 3.51 -23.68
C ILE A 31 4.03 2.79 -24.64
N ILE A 32 4.56 2.34 -25.77
CA ILE A 32 3.81 1.50 -26.70
C ILE A 32 3.80 0.07 -26.16
N SER A 33 2.63 -0.39 -25.70
CA SER A 33 2.46 -1.70 -25.06
C SER A 33 2.14 -2.80 -26.06
N LYS A 34 1.36 -2.51 -27.09
CA LYS A 34 0.96 -3.48 -28.10
C LYS A 34 0.84 -2.82 -29.47
N ARG A 35 1.26 -3.55 -30.50
CA ARG A 35 1.05 -3.18 -31.90
C ARG A 35 0.29 -4.32 -32.58
N ASP A 36 -0.88 -4.00 -33.10
CA ASP A 36 -1.77 -5.01 -33.68
C ASP A 36 -1.55 -5.24 -35.19
N PHE A 37 -0.77 -4.38 -35.88
CA PHE A 37 -0.59 -4.48 -37.33
C PHE A 37 0.89 -4.45 -37.76
N SER A 38 1.14 -5.17 -38.84
CA SER A 38 2.39 -5.07 -39.62
C SER A 38 2.38 -3.83 -40.51
N ASN A 39 3.51 -3.51 -41.17
CA ASN A 39 3.58 -2.44 -42.16
C ASN A 39 2.77 -2.82 -43.41
N ASP A 40 2.30 -1.80 -44.14
CA ASP A 40 1.66 -1.91 -45.44
C ASP A 40 0.33 -2.70 -45.48
N ILE A 41 -0.48 -2.48 -44.44
CA ILE A 41 -1.83 -3.04 -44.34
C ILE A 41 -2.86 -1.96 -44.51
N ASP A 42 -3.97 -2.27 -45.15
CA ASP A 42 -5.13 -1.40 -45.20
C ASP A 42 -5.84 -1.36 -43.84
N VAL A 43 -6.06 -0.17 -43.31
CA VAL A 43 -6.71 0.06 -42.03
C VAL A 43 -8.00 0.87 -42.22
N SER A 44 -9.01 0.54 -41.45
CA SER A 44 -10.27 1.26 -41.39
C SER A 44 -10.26 2.29 -40.23
N LYS A 45 -11.30 3.10 -40.15
CA LYS A 45 -11.46 4.07 -39.03
C LYS A 45 -11.60 3.40 -37.64
N SER A 46 -12.04 2.15 -37.62
CA SER A 46 -12.22 1.35 -36.40
C SER A 46 -11.02 0.46 -36.07
N SER A 47 -9.98 0.44 -36.91
CA SER A 47 -8.81 -0.37 -36.64
C SER A 47 -7.97 0.19 -35.49
N ILE A 48 -7.65 -0.66 -34.51
CA ILE A 48 -6.71 -0.34 -33.44
C ILE A 48 -5.31 -0.62 -33.97
N ILE A 49 -4.48 0.40 -34.11
CA ILE A 49 -3.14 0.28 -34.69
C ILE A 49 -2.11 -0.10 -33.63
N LEU A 50 -2.20 0.54 -32.47
CA LEU A 50 -1.35 0.26 -31.31
C LEU A 50 -2.03 0.74 -30.02
N ASN A 51 -1.53 0.25 -28.89
CA ASN A 51 -1.91 0.74 -27.58
C ASN A 51 -0.78 1.60 -27.01
N LEU A 52 -1.14 2.80 -26.57
CA LEU A 52 -0.26 3.71 -25.85
C LEU A 52 -0.71 3.78 -24.40
N GLU A 53 0.20 3.53 -23.48
CA GLU A 53 -0.06 3.50 -22.05
C GLU A 53 0.78 4.53 -21.32
N ASP A 54 0.15 5.30 -20.43
CA ASP A 54 0.86 6.09 -19.42
C ASP A 54 1.05 5.21 -18.19
N THR A 55 2.29 4.79 -17.97
CA THR A 55 2.69 3.94 -16.86
C THR A 55 3.41 4.71 -15.75
N SER A 56 3.43 6.04 -15.83
CA SER A 56 4.02 6.93 -14.81
C SER A 56 3.24 6.92 -13.50
N ILE A 57 1.96 6.59 -13.59
CA ILE A 57 1.05 6.42 -12.46
C ILE A 57 0.36 5.07 -12.60
N LEU A 58 0.36 4.30 -11.53
CA LEU A 58 -0.36 3.03 -11.44
C LEU A 58 -1.49 3.12 -10.43
N PHE A 59 -2.56 2.40 -10.70
CA PHE A 59 -3.68 2.24 -9.77
C PHE A 59 -3.78 0.78 -9.34
N ILE A 60 -3.99 0.60 -8.03
CA ILE A 60 -4.15 -0.70 -7.42
C ILE A 60 -5.56 -0.72 -6.82
N ASP A 61 -6.40 -1.62 -7.31
CA ASP A 61 -7.73 -1.82 -6.76
C ASP A 61 -7.68 -2.97 -5.75
N VAL A 62 -8.10 -2.71 -4.53
CA VAL A 62 -8.11 -3.67 -3.42
C VAL A 62 -9.47 -3.71 -2.75
N ASP A 63 -9.81 -4.87 -2.23
CA ASP A 63 -11.03 -5.08 -1.46
C ASP A 63 -10.68 -5.13 0.03
N ILE A 64 -11.08 -4.13 0.80
CA ILE A 64 -10.85 -4.04 2.25
C ILE A 64 -12.01 -4.70 2.99
N PRO A 65 -11.79 -5.66 3.90
CA PRO A 65 -12.86 -6.26 4.69
C PRO A 65 -13.71 -5.20 5.40
N GLU A 66 -15.03 -5.40 5.45
CA GLU A 66 -16.02 -4.45 6.02
C GLU A 66 -15.65 -3.96 7.43
N THR A 67 -15.05 -4.83 8.24
CA THR A 67 -14.60 -4.50 9.61
C THR A 67 -13.55 -3.40 9.66
N PHE A 68 -12.75 -3.24 8.61
CA PHE A 68 -11.72 -2.22 8.50
C PHE A 68 -12.15 -0.99 7.71
N ALA A 69 -13.32 -1.02 7.07
CA ALA A 69 -13.83 0.08 6.26
C ALA A 69 -13.84 1.45 6.97
N PRO A 70 -14.22 1.55 8.28
CA PRO A 70 -14.22 2.84 8.98
C PRO A 70 -12.83 3.48 9.14
N TYR A 71 -11.77 2.70 9.01
CA TYR A 71 -10.39 3.14 9.23
C TYR A 71 -9.68 3.54 7.94
N VAL A 72 -10.28 3.27 6.76
CA VAL A 72 -9.68 3.61 5.47
C VAL A 72 -10.27 4.90 4.95
N LYS A 73 -9.39 5.88 4.67
CA LYS A 73 -9.78 7.23 4.25
C LYS A 73 -8.98 7.67 3.03
N LYS A 74 -9.58 8.54 2.23
CA LYS A 74 -8.88 9.21 1.13
C LYS A 74 -7.63 9.93 1.63
N ASN A 75 -6.56 9.92 0.83
CA ASN A 75 -5.24 10.50 1.09
C ASN A 75 -4.44 9.81 2.22
N GLN A 76 -4.87 8.65 2.70
CA GLN A 76 -4.11 7.84 3.65
C GLN A 76 -2.89 7.21 2.96
N ASN A 77 -1.75 7.23 3.64
CA ASN A 77 -0.52 6.62 3.12
C ASN A 77 -0.63 5.10 3.08
N VAL A 78 -0.02 4.52 2.06
CA VAL A 78 0.02 3.07 1.83
C VAL A 78 1.44 2.66 1.51
N ASP A 79 1.97 1.70 2.23
CA ASP A 79 3.24 1.04 1.92
C ASP A 79 2.98 -0.09 0.91
N ILE A 80 3.63 0.00 -0.26
CA ILE A 80 3.49 -0.99 -1.31
C ILE A 80 4.81 -1.73 -1.49
N LYS A 81 4.75 -3.06 -1.53
CA LYS A 81 5.88 -3.94 -1.84
C LYS A 81 5.61 -4.70 -3.12
N PHE A 82 6.64 -4.85 -3.93
CA PHE A 82 6.61 -5.69 -5.12
C PHE A 82 7.23 -7.04 -4.82
N SER A 83 6.52 -8.13 -5.09
CA SER A 83 6.97 -9.50 -4.79
C SER A 83 8.29 -9.87 -5.48
N GLY A 84 8.61 -9.23 -6.61
CA GLY A 84 9.90 -9.41 -7.31
C GLY A 84 11.09 -8.65 -6.67
N ASN A 85 10.84 -7.71 -5.75
CA ASN A 85 11.86 -6.98 -5.01
C ASN A 85 11.35 -6.57 -3.62
N ASN A 86 11.42 -7.49 -2.67
CA ASN A 86 10.91 -7.31 -1.32
C ASN A 86 11.66 -6.27 -0.48
N LEU A 87 12.83 -5.81 -0.94
CA LEU A 87 13.64 -4.81 -0.22
C LEU A 87 13.18 -3.39 -0.48
N LYS A 88 12.47 -3.14 -1.60
CA LYS A 88 12.04 -1.80 -1.98
C LYS A 88 10.57 -1.58 -1.64
N LYS A 89 10.31 -0.53 -0.89
CA LYS A 89 8.96 -0.01 -0.66
C LYS A 89 8.64 1.11 -1.64
N TYR A 90 7.42 1.12 -2.13
CA TYR A 90 6.90 2.16 -3.01
C TYR A 90 5.80 2.90 -2.24
N PRO A 91 5.91 4.21 -2.05
CA PRO A 91 4.85 4.97 -1.38
C PRO A 91 3.63 5.10 -2.29
N GLY A 92 2.47 4.77 -1.75
CA GLY A 92 1.18 4.99 -2.39
C GLY A 92 0.25 5.79 -1.50
N ILE A 93 -0.87 6.21 -2.04
CA ILE A 93 -1.94 6.89 -1.32
C ILE A 93 -3.30 6.30 -1.68
N VAL A 94 -4.21 6.29 -0.74
CA VAL A 94 -5.62 5.99 -1.01
C VAL A 94 -6.20 7.11 -1.87
N GLU A 95 -6.43 6.85 -3.14
CA GLU A 95 -7.01 7.80 -4.10
C GLU A 95 -8.50 7.99 -3.87
N SER A 96 -9.21 6.86 -3.69
CA SER A 96 -10.65 6.86 -3.47
C SER A 96 -11.12 5.58 -2.80
N THR A 97 -12.25 5.69 -2.13
CA THR A 97 -13.00 4.56 -1.57
C THR A 97 -14.39 4.54 -2.19
N ALA A 98 -14.96 3.35 -2.36
CA ALA A 98 -16.35 3.23 -2.78
C ALA A 98 -17.29 3.86 -1.73
N SER A 99 -18.45 4.31 -2.19
CA SER A 99 -19.48 4.90 -1.31
C SER A 99 -20.33 3.86 -0.57
N ARG A 100 -20.16 2.58 -0.90
CA ARG A 100 -20.91 1.46 -0.31
C ARG A 100 -20.07 0.20 -0.22
N ILE A 101 -20.43 -0.66 0.70
CA ILE A 101 -19.86 -2.01 0.84
C ILE A 101 -20.40 -2.90 -0.30
N ASP A 102 -19.54 -3.71 -0.88
CA ASP A 102 -19.94 -4.84 -1.72
C ASP A 102 -20.51 -5.92 -0.82
N THR A 103 -21.81 -6.13 -0.89
CA THR A 103 -22.51 -7.09 -0.01
C THR A 103 -22.18 -8.55 -0.31
N ASN A 104 -21.75 -8.85 -1.53
CA ASN A 104 -21.36 -10.22 -1.91
C ASN A 104 -19.98 -10.58 -1.36
N LYS A 105 -19.04 -9.64 -1.43
CA LYS A 105 -17.67 -9.83 -0.94
C LYS A 105 -17.48 -9.40 0.52
N ARG A 106 -18.45 -8.70 1.12
CA ARG A 106 -18.32 -8.08 2.44
C ARG A 106 -17.07 -7.20 2.57
N SER A 107 -16.84 -6.39 1.54
CA SER A 107 -15.64 -5.56 1.42
C SER A 107 -15.96 -4.15 0.92
N LEU A 108 -15.07 -3.22 1.24
CA LEU A 108 -15.05 -1.87 0.68
C LEU A 108 -14.04 -1.83 -0.47
N PRO A 109 -14.46 -1.62 -1.72
CA PRO A 109 -13.53 -1.38 -2.82
C PRO A 109 -12.75 -0.07 -2.61
N VAL A 110 -11.44 -0.14 -2.71
CA VAL A 110 -10.52 0.99 -2.51
C VAL A 110 -9.55 1.06 -3.68
N ARG A 111 -9.33 2.24 -4.20
CA ARG A 111 -8.31 2.52 -5.22
C ARG A 111 -7.13 3.23 -4.59
N ILE A 112 -5.96 2.67 -4.78
CA ILE A 112 -4.68 3.22 -4.34
C ILE A 112 -3.95 3.75 -5.57
N LYS A 113 -3.41 4.95 -5.47
CA LYS A 113 -2.55 5.56 -6.48
C LYS A 113 -1.10 5.37 -6.09
N LEU A 114 -0.27 5.01 -7.06
CA LEU A 114 1.16 4.78 -6.92
C LEU A 114 1.89 5.53 -8.03
N ASP A 115 2.84 6.39 -7.69
CA ASP A 115 3.71 7.05 -8.66
C ASP A 115 4.82 6.09 -9.10
N ASN A 116 5.01 5.97 -10.42
CA ASN A 116 5.96 5.05 -11.06
C ASN A 116 6.81 5.77 -12.12
N PRO A 117 7.53 6.85 -11.77
CA PRO A 117 8.18 7.74 -12.75
C PRO A 117 9.28 7.05 -13.56
N ASN A 118 9.89 6.02 -12.99
CA ASN A 118 10.96 5.26 -13.66
C ASN A 118 10.44 4.04 -14.43
N ASN A 119 9.12 3.79 -14.41
CA ASN A 119 8.49 2.60 -14.99
C ASN A 119 9.11 1.28 -14.47
N GLU A 120 9.45 1.24 -13.18
CA GLU A 120 10.02 0.05 -12.53
C GLU A 120 8.97 -1.05 -12.31
N LEU A 121 7.73 -0.64 -12.10
CA LEU A 121 6.60 -1.55 -11.94
C LEU A 121 5.82 -1.66 -13.24
N LEU A 122 5.51 -2.87 -13.62
CA LEU A 122 4.69 -3.13 -14.80
C LEU A 122 3.21 -3.28 -14.39
N SER A 123 2.32 -2.80 -15.24
CA SER A 123 0.90 -3.06 -15.10
C SER A 123 0.64 -4.58 -15.05
N GLY A 124 -0.20 -5.03 -14.11
CA GLY A 124 -0.43 -6.46 -13.86
C GLY A 124 0.56 -7.14 -12.90
N SER A 125 1.53 -6.39 -12.33
CA SER A 125 2.41 -6.92 -11.29
C SER A 125 1.65 -7.27 -10.02
N LEU A 126 2.06 -8.35 -9.34
CA LEU A 126 1.56 -8.70 -8.03
C LEU A 126 2.21 -7.79 -6.97
N LEU A 127 1.39 -7.03 -6.27
CA LEU A 127 1.80 -6.08 -5.24
C LEU A 127 1.14 -6.41 -3.90
N GLU A 128 1.87 -6.19 -2.82
CA GLU A 128 1.35 -6.20 -1.46
C GLU A 128 1.18 -4.76 -1.00
N ALA A 129 -0.01 -4.40 -0.53
CA ALA A 129 -0.33 -3.07 -0.03
C ALA A 129 -0.65 -3.13 1.46
N SER A 130 0.05 -2.35 2.27
CA SER A 130 -0.16 -2.24 3.71
C SER A 130 -0.70 -0.85 4.05
N ILE A 131 -1.91 -0.78 4.59
CA ILE A 131 -2.56 0.45 5.04
C ILE A 131 -2.48 0.51 6.55
N ASN A 132 -1.74 1.47 7.09
CA ASN A 132 -1.64 1.69 8.52
C ASN A 132 -2.83 2.52 9.00
N TYR A 133 -3.43 2.12 10.10
CA TYR A 133 -4.54 2.84 10.71
C TYR A 133 -4.36 2.96 12.23
N ASN A 134 -5.03 3.94 12.85
CA ASN A 134 -4.92 4.20 14.29
C ASN A 134 -3.48 4.41 14.78
N GLU A 135 -2.66 5.09 13.98
CA GLU A 135 -1.31 5.47 14.42
C GLU A 135 -1.40 6.31 15.68
N ARG A 136 -0.76 5.84 16.75
CA ARG A 136 -0.70 6.52 18.03
C ARG A 136 0.61 6.22 18.74
N ASN A 137 1.04 7.13 19.57
CA ASN A 137 2.11 6.87 20.52
C ASN A 137 1.52 6.18 21.75
N SER A 138 2.03 5.03 22.11
CA SER A 138 1.62 4.29 23.31
C SER A 138 2.82 3.78 24.06
N LEU A 139 2.63 3.51 25.35
CA LEU A 139 3.66 2.81 26.14
C LEU A 139 3.74 1.37 25.69
N SER A 140 4.95 0.90 25.47
CA SER A 140 5.22 -0.51 25.13
C SER A 140 6.12 -1.10 26.18
N ILE A 141 5.75 -2.28 26.67
CA ILE A 141 6.51 -3.04 27.67
C ILE A 141 6.79 -4.44 27.16
N PRO A 142 7.87 -5.10 27.61
CA PRO A 142 8.16 -6.47 27.25
C PRO A 142 7.03 -7.42 27.66
N ASP A 143 6.66 -8.36 26.80
CA ASP A 143 5.63 -9.36 27.09
C ASP A 143 5.99 -10.25 28.31
N THR A 144 7.30 -10.45 28.51
CA THR A 144 7.88 -11.17 29.66
C THR A 144 7.65 -10.48 31.02
N SER A 145 7.29 -9.20 31.02
CA SER A 145 6.98 -8.45 32.25
C SER A 145 5.57 -8.65 32.77
N LEU A 146 4.71 -9.36 32.03
CA LEU A 146 3.32 -9.55 32.36
C LEU A 146 3.07 -10.70 33.34
N LEU A 147 2.33 -10.45 34.39
CA LEU A 147 1.80 -11.45 35.29
C LEU A 147 0.28 -11.54 35.09
N MET A 148 -0.21 -12.70 34.65
CA MET A 148 -1.64 -12.94 34.46
C MET A 148 -2.23 -13.66 35.66
N GLU A 149 -3.28 -13.09 36.25
CA GLU A 149 -4.04 -13.70 37.34
C GLU A 149 -5.53 -13.65 37.01
N GLY A 150 -6.10 -14.78 36.64
CA GLY A 150 -7.47 -14.84 36.14
C GLY A 150 -7.67 -13.99 34.90
N ASN A 151 -8.57 -13.02 34.98
CA ASN A 151 -8.85 -12.09 33.88
C ASN A 151 -8.11 -10.75 34.00
N LYS A 152 -7.18 -10.62 34.96
CA LYS A 152 -6.44 -9.42 35.23
C LYS A 152 -4.98 -9.57 34.82
N VAL A 153 -4.40 -8.48 34.36
CA VAL A 153 -2.99 -8.39 33.98
C VAL A 153 -2.29 -7.41 34.92
N PHE A 154 -1.13 -7.84 35.42
CA PHE A 154 -0.33 -7.05 36.35
C PHE A 154 1.10 -6.94 35.84
N VAL A 155 1.81 -5.94 36.35
CA VAL A 155 3.27 -5.80 36.26
C VAL A 155 3.80 -5.47 37.65
N TYR A 156 5.09 -5.76 37.85
CA TYR A 156 5.81 -5.28 39.03
C TYR A 156 6.53 -3.99 38.71
N LYS A 157 6.09 -2.90 39.35
CA LYS A 157 6.71 -1.58 39.27
C LYS A 157 7.67 -1.40 40.43
N VAL A 158 8.89 -0.93 40.15
CA VAL A 158 9.92 -0.60 41.11
C VAL A 158 9.77 0.87 41.51
N ASP A 159 9.67 1.15 42.81
CA ASP A 159 9.64 2.53 43.32
C ASP A 159 11.04 3.06 43.63
N ASN A 160 11.11 4.34 44.06
CA ASN A 160 12.37 5.01 44.36
C ASN A 160 13.14 4.41 45.56
N GLU A 161 12.48 3.59 46.36
CA GLU A 161 13.09 2.89 47.53
C GLU A 161 13.52 1.47 47.17
N ASN A 162 13.59 1.13 45.86
CA ASN A 162 13.85 -0.21 45.34
C ASN A 162 12.86 -1.28 45.84
N THR A 163 11.67 -0.89 46.23
CA THR A 163 10.60 -1.83 46.55
C THR A 163 9.71 -2.09 45.34
N VAL A 164 9.17 -3.29 45.27
CA VAL A 164 8.38 -3.75 44.11
C VAL A 164 6.91 -3.70 44.49
N LYS A 165 6.11 -3.04 43.67
CA LYS A 165 4.66 -2.98 43.83
C LYS A 165 3.95 -3.60 42.63
N LYS A 166 3.03 -4.49 42.90
CA LYS A 166 2.15 -5.09 41.90
C LYS A 166 1.11 -4.08 41.45
N ILE A 167 1.10 -3.76 40.16
CA ILE A 167 0.18 -2.80 39.55
C ILE A 167 -0.68 -3.50 38.51
N GLU A 168 -2.00 -3.34 38.61
CA GLU A 168 -2.93 -3.78 37.58
C GLU A 168 -2.83 -2.84 36.37
N ILE A 169 -2.75 -3.41 35.16
CA ILE A 169 -2.67 -2.69 33.91
C ILE A 169 -3.71 -3.20 32.91
N GLU A 170 -4.10 -2.32 32.00
CA GLU A 170 -4.83 -2.72 30.80
C GLU A 170 -3.86 -2.82 29.63
N ILE A 171 -3.96 -3.90 28.88
CA ILE A 171 -3.09 -4.15 27.73
C ILE A 171 -3.84 -3.95 26.43
N GLY A 172 -3.12 -3.48 25.40
CA GLY A 172 -3.60 -3.33 24.04
C GLY A 172 -2.99 -4.34 23.08
N LEU A 173 -2.47 -3.82 21.97
CA LEU A 173 -1.86 -4.63 20.91
C LEU A 173 -0.55 -5.29 21.38
N ARG A 174 -0.30 -6.50 20.86
CA ARG A 174 0.98 -7.21 21.00
C ARG A 174 1.70 -7.23 19.67
N ASP A 175 2.98 -6.86 19.69
CA ASP A 175 3.83 -6.89 18.50
C ASP A 175 5.27 -7.19 18.89
N GLN A 176 5.89 -8.13 18.19
CA GLN A 176 7.31 -8.49 18.27
C GLN A 176 7.87 -8.66 19.71
N GLY A 177 7.12 -9.35 20.60
CA GLY A 177 7.54 -9.59 21.99
C GLY A 177 7.30 -8.42 22.94
N ASN A 178 6.61 -7.38 22.48
CA ASN A 178 6.16 -6.27 23.28
C ASN A 178 4.63 -6.19 23.31
N VAL A 179 4.10 -5.57 24.35
CA VAL A 179 2.68 -5.34 24.52
C VAL A 179 2.43 -3.89 24.87
N GLU A 180 1.39 -3.32 24.28
CA GLU A 180 0.92 -1.98 24.58
C GLU A 180 0.30 -1.92 25.97
N SER A 181 0.70 -0.95 26.80
CA SER A 181 0.04 -0.61 28.06
C SER A 181 -0.90 0.57 27.83
N LEU A 182 -2.20 0.31 27.97
CA LEU A 182 -3.25 1.32 27.81
C LEU A 182 -3.48 2.14 29.07
N SER A 183 -3.28 1.53 30.25
CA SER A 183 -3.43 2.20 31.54
C SER A 183 -2.58 1.53 32.62
N GLY A 184 -2.38 2.24 33.74
CA GLY A 184 -1.66 1.75 34.92
C GLY A 184 -0.18 2.10 34.98
N LEU A 185 0.46 2.51 33.88
CA LEU A 185 1.88 2.89 33.82
C LEU A 185 2.08 4.28 33.22
N ASN A 186 3.19 4.92 33.58
CA ASN A 186 3.68 6.18 33.02
C ASN A 186 5.04 5.98 32.35
N LEU A 187 5.43 6.88 31.46
CA LEU A 187 6.65 6.78 30.65
C LEU A 187 7.96 6.62 31.47
N ALA A 188 7.99 7.21 32.68
CA ALA A 188 9.17 7.18 33.56
C ALA A 188 9.17 6.01 34.56
N ASP A 189 8.17 5.15 34.51
CA ASP A 189 8.07 4.04 35.47
C ASP A 189 9.09 2.96 35.13
N THR A 190 9.75 2.43 36.18
CA THR A 190 10.63 1.28 36.09
C THR A 190 9.84 0.02 36.43
N ILE A 191 9.91 -0.99 35.57
CA ILE A 191 9.22 -2.26 35.75
C ILE A 191 10.21 -3.43 35.75
N VAL A 192 9.83 -4.55 36.36
CA VAL A 192 10.56 -5.82 36.26
C VAL A 192 10.24 -6.44 34.90
N ALA A 193 11.26 -6.61 34.06
CA ALA A 193 11.09 -7.12 32.72
C ALA A 193 11.08 -8.67 32.63
N GLU A 194 11.82 -9.34 33.53
CA GLU A 194 11.98 -10.79 33.56
C GLU A 194 12.17 -11.30 35.02
N GLY A 195 11.92 -12.60 35.26
CA GLY A 195 12.19 -13.23 36.55
C GLY A 195 10.97 -13.27 37.50
N LEU A 196 9.78 -13.30 36.93
CA LEU A 196 8.49 -13.41 37.66
C LEU A 196 8.15 -14.86 38.00
#